data_b7909cec8892b77e8107b035271589c8
#
_entry.id   b7909cec8892b77e8107b035271589c8
#
_cell.length_a   1.000
_cell.length_b   1.000
_cell.length_c   1.000
_cell.angle_alpha   90.00
_cell.angle_beta   90.00
_cell.angle_gamma   90.00
#
_symmetry.space_group_name_H-M   'P 1'
#
loop_
_entity.id
_entity.type
_entity.pdbx_description
1 polymer ?
#
loop_
_entity_poly.entity_id
_entity_poly.type
_entity_poly.pdbx_seq_one_letter_code
_entity_poly.pdbx_strand_id
1 'polypeptide(L)'
;MMRKLFYRSYTFDANSPSVSSTSSSSSTVTTPVQSQASTESTQETSHSGSRHPASLRSSSQPATLRNAAFNEISDGTWTYCIDTPNPAPSVKGFGNVPIASYEEIEAMGDRKLKVCTVTWNINEKGAKVLNHLAQKIRDRNDEIDSDIFFISLQEIPTTAPTFHEDARRILEPLLHGHRLYLSHRAWSQMVIVFIRHKHIRYAIQPQPLFIPSGTVAKPVRTKGAIGVCLRLYQRFIVLIGCHLSHATPQLRVQDYTKIVRELCFTQLAKFHGTQKGHIFASDVVIWTGDLNFRVTAENSVNWNDVDKLREKDYDDVLETEELANHKSKEAAFSKFNEPPLRFPPTHKYEPDTDIYVPKRIPSFTDRVLYWMKNSEWLQPIKYDCMRGASPSDHKAVFATFWLTVINKPVPERYRTQKSLENGNSTKDSQKSLDSGNSSDK
;
A
#
# COMPACT_ATOMS: atom_id res chain seq x y z
N MET A 1 29.58 -25.56 -11.49
CA MET A 1 28.70 -26.11 -12.54
C MET A 1 27.45 -25.22 -12.62
N MET A 2 27.45 -24.24 -13.53
CA MET A 2 26.35 -23.24 -13.63
C MET A 2 25.16 -23.82 -14.36
N ARG A 3 23.98 -23.82 -13.74
CA ARG A 3 22.71 -24.12 -14.41
C ARG A 3 22.13 -22.81 -14.98
N LYS A 4 22.09 -22.74 -16.30
CA LYS A 4 21.36 -21.70 -17.06
C LYS A 4 19.87 -21.91 -16.89
N LEU A 5 19.17 -20.91 -16.34
CA LEU A 5 17.71 -20.82 -16.38
C LEU A 5 17.28 -20.16 -17.68
N PHE A 6 16.54 -20.90 -18.49
CA PHE A 6 15.93 -20.43 -19.73
C PHE A 6 14.66 -19.61 -19.41
N TYR A 7 14.64 -18.36 -19.79
CA TYR A 7 13.41 -17.57 -19.87
C TYR A 7 12.67 -17.92 -21.16
N ARG A 8 11.45 -18.43 -21.01
CA ARG A 8 10.48 -18.55 -22.11
C ARG A 8 9.56 -17.35 -22.09
N SER A 9 9.65 -16.51 -23.08
CA SER A 9 8.68 -15.45 -23.37
C SER A 9 7.41 -16.07 -23.97
N TYR A 10 6.27 -15.86 -23.32
CA TYR A 10 4.97 -16.21 -23.89
C TYR A 10 4.33 -14.95 -24.49
N THR A 11 4.15 -14.97 -25.81
CA THR A 11 3.25 -14.10 -26.55
C THR A 11 1.83 -14.65 -26.43
N PHE A 12 0.87 -13.82 -26.08
CA PHE A 12 -0.55 -14.17 -26.07
C PHE A 12 -1.10 -14.03 -27.48
N ASP A 13 -1.50 -15.16 -28.09
CA ASP A 13 -2.37 -15.18 -29.24
C ASP A 13 -3.83 -15.18 -28.81
N ALA A 14 -4.56 -14.19 -29.28
CA ALA A 14 -6.00 -14.07 -29.09
C ALA A 14 -6.71 -14.76 -30.24
N ASN A 15 -7.01 -16.07 -30.12
CA ASN A 15 -8.05 -16.73 -30.89
C ASN A 15 -8.27 -18.16 -30.36
N SER A 16 -9.43 -18.40 -29.78
CA SER A 16 -10.05 -19.73 -29.73
C SER A 16 -11.56 -19.63 -29.49
N PRO A 17 -12.35 -20.49 -30.08
CA PRO A 17 -13.75 -20.26 -30.39
C PRO A 17 -14.71 -20.73 -29.29
N SER A 18 -15.90 -20.12 -29.33
CA SER A 18 -17.08 -20.44 -28.57
C SER A 18 -17.58 -21.88 -28.78
N VAL A 19 -17.86 -22.56 -27.66
CA VAL A 19 -18.69 -23.77 -27.68
C VAL A 19 -19.99 -23.47 -26.94
N SER A 20 -21.06 -23.59 -27.74
CA SER A 20 -22.45 -23.57 -27.28
C SER A 20 -22.83 -24.91 -26.64
N SER A 21 -23.54 -24.91 -25.53
CA SER A 21 -24.35 -26.05 -25.13
C SER A 21 -25.69 -25.60 -24.57
N THR A 22 -26.66 -26.20 -25.13
CA THR A 22 -28.11 -26.09 -25.10
C THR A 22 -28.74 -26.45 -23.74
N SER A 23 -29.85 -25.79 -23.55
CA SER A 23 -30.96 -25.94 -22.64
C SER A 23 -31.42 -27.33 -22.21
N SER A 24 -31.93 -27.48 -21.00
CA SER A 24 -33.18 -28.15 -20.75
C SER A 24 -33.85 -27.66 -19.47
N SER A 25 -35.12 -27.39 -19.64
CA SER A 25 -36.15 -26.92 -18.76
C SER A 25 -36.68 -27.99 -17.76
N SER A 26 -37.10 -27.57 -16.58
CA SER A 26 -38.35 -28.09 -16.00
C SER A 26 -38.90 -27.19 -14.87
N SER A 27 -40.16 -26.93 -15.01
CA SER A 27 -41.17 -26.19 -14.28
C SER A 27 -41.56 -26.82 -12.93
N THR A 28 -42.05 -25.99 -11.99
CA THR A 28 -43.36 -26.01 -11.30
C THR A 28 -43.29 -25.06 -10.10
N VAL A 29 -44.08 -23.99 -10.12
CA VAL A 29 -45.40 -23.72 -9.59
C VAL A 29 -45.50 -23.87 -8.04
N THR A 30 -45.70 -22.78 -7.31
CA THR A 30 -46.94 -22.34 -6.69
C THR A 30 -46.80 -21.05 -5.86
N THR A 31 -47.84 -20.25 -5.94
CA THR A 31 -48.09 -18.92 -5.39
C THR A 31 -48.77 -19.00 -3.96
N PRO A 32 -49.37 -17.90 -3.44
CA PRO A 32 -48.83 -17.11 -2.35
C PRO A 32 -49.76 -17.04 -1.12
N VAL A 33 -49.35 -16.43 -0.03
CA VAL A 33 -50.30 -16.02 1.05
C VAL A 33 -50.03 -14.57 1.46
N GLN A 34 -51.09 -13.77 1.33
CA GLN A 34 -51.28 -12.43 1.86
C GLN A 34 -51.71 -12.47 3.34
N SER A 35 -51.37 -11.45 4.12
CA SER A 35 -52.24 -10.76 5.09
C SER A 35 -51.52 -9.50 5.59
N GLN A 36 -52.01 -8.33 5.20
CA GLN A 36 -52.88 -7.36 5.82
C GLN A 36 -52.31 -6.71 7.10
N ALA A 37 -52.00 -5.54 7.00
CA ALA A 37 -52.31 -4.19 7.47
C ALA A 37 -52.96 -4.06 8.86
N SER A 38 -52.43 -3.15 9.67
CA SER A 38 -53.23 -2.19 10.43
C SER A 38 -52.40 -0.95 10.77
N THR A 39 -53.02 0.15 10.42
CA THR A 39 -52.75 1.56 10.69
C THR A 39 -53.06 1.93 12.13
N GLU A 40 -52.32 2.85 12.74
CA GLU A 40 -52.93 3.91 13.55
C GLU A 40 -52.00 5.12 13.68
N SER A 41 -52.66 6.25 13.53
CA SER A 41 -52.20 7.64 13.56
C SER A 41 -52.38 8.27 14.94
N THR A 42 -51.59 9.28 15.30
CA THR A 42 -52.00 10.53 15.99
C THR A 42 -50.79 11.47 16.12
N GLN A 43 -50.80 12.54 15.46
CA GLN A 43 -51.12 13.99 15.69
C GLN A 43 -50.26 14.70 16.76
N GLU A 44 -49.56 15.65 16.26
CA GLU A 44 -49.29 17.05 16.60
C GLU A 44 -49.27 17.54 18.06
N THR A 45 -48.25 18.32 18.38
CA THR A 45 -48.46 19.73 18.77
C THR A 45 -47.18 20.58 18.66
N SER A 46 -47.38 21.72 18.08
CA SER A 46 -46.49 22.85 17.89
C SER A 46 -46.25 23.65 19.18
N HIS A 47 -45.05 24.26 19.36
CA HIS A 47 -44.98 25.63 19.84
C HIS A 47 -43.69 26.36 19.41
N SER A 48 -43.96 27.56 18.96
CA SER A 48 -43.12 28.64 18.48
C SER A 48 -42.37 29.40 19.58
N GLY A 49 -41.25 30.05 19.23
CA GLY A 49 -40.63 31.08 20.08
C GLY A 49 -39.30 31.61 19.60
N SER A 50 -39.35 32.66 18.90
CA SER A 50 -38.49 33.68 18.36
C SER A 50 -37.44 34.29 19.29
N ARG A 51 -36.30 34.69 18.77
CA ARG A 51 -35.69 36.05 18.60
C ARG A 51 -34.15 36.06 18.76
N HIS A 52 -33.53 36.68 17.75
CA HIS A 52 -32.14 37.22 17.71
C HIS A 52 -31.96 38.45 18.62
N PRO A 53 -30.73 39.08 18.77
CA PRO A 53 -29.66 39.21 17.79
C PRO A 53 -28.19 39.24 18.34
N ALA A 54 -27.26 39.05 17.43
CA ALA A 54 -25.93 39.65 17.17
C ALA A 54 -25.00 40.16 18.30
N SER A 55 -23.77 39.71 18.27
CA SER A 55 -22.62 40.63 18.28
C SER A 55 -21.39 40.02 17.59
N LEU A 56 -20.90 40.78 16.63
CA LEU A 56 -19.62 40.64 15.94
C LEU A 56 -18.45 40.82 16.92
N ARG A 57 -17.50 39.86 16.94
CA ARG A 57 -16.10 40.16 17.21
C ARG A 57 -15.22 39.38 16.22
N SER A 58 -14.58 40.13 15.36
CA SER A 58 -13.50 39.70 14.50
C SER A 58 -12.28 39.40 15.39
N SER A 59 -11.74 38.18 15.31
CA SER A 59 -10.37 37.89 15.66
C SER A 59 -9.81 37.02 14.52
N SER A 60 -8.94 37.64 13.75
CA SER A 60 -8.13 36.96 12.73
C SER A 60 -7.23 35.94 13.39
N GLN A 61 -7.60 34.66 13.36
CA GLN A 61 -6.69 33.56 13.59
C GLN A 61 -6.04 33.16 12.27
N PRO A 62 -4.74 32.77 12.30
CA PRO A 62 -4.05 32.32 11.10
C PRO A 62 -4.77 31.07 10.55
N ALA A 63 -4.77 30.94 9.22
CA ALA A 63 -5.40 29.85 8.50
C ALA A 63 -4.80 28.50 8.94
N THR A 64 -5.29 27.97 10.05
CA THR A 64 -5.10 26.59 10.45
C THR A 64 -5.73 25.72 9.39
N LEU A 65 -4.93 24.82 8.87
CA LEU A 65 -5.28 23.69 8.03
C LEU A 65 -6.73 23.26 8.32
N ARG A 66 -7.62 23.50 7.36
CA ARG A 66 -8.98 22.98 7.41
C ARG A 66 -8.87 21.47 7.59
N ASN A 67 -9.41 20.97 8.68
CA ASN A 67 -9.55 19.57 8.95
C ASN A 67 -10.28 18.95 7.75
N ALA A 68 -9.56 18.23 6.89
CA ALA A 68 -10.20 17.38 5.91
C ALA A 68 -10.96 16.33 6.72
N ALA A 69 -12.28 16.43 6.72
CA ALA A 69 -13.12 15.49 7.43
C ALA A 69 -12.98 14.11 6.77
N PHE A 70 -12.89 13.07 7.59
CA PHE A 70 -13.04 11.71 7.09
C PHE A 70 -14.47 11.54 6.60
N ASN A 71 -14.64 11.25 5.32
CA ASN A 71 -15.95 11.00 4.74
C ASN A 71 -16.26 9.50 4.90
N GLU A 72 -17.34 9.20 5.62
CA GLU A 72 -17.91 7.87 5.64
C GLU A 72 -18.63 7.64 4.31
N ILE A 73 -18.29 6.56 3.64
CA ILE A 73 -19.01 6.09 2.47
C ILE A 73 -20.00 5.02 2.95
N SER A 74 -21.19 5.00 2.40
CA SER A 74 -22.32 4.16 2.85
C SER A 74 -22.08 2.64 2.88
N ASP A 75 -20.92 2.18 2.42
CA ASP A 75 -20.52 0.76 2.39
C ASP A 75 -19.56 0.36 3.52
N GLY A 76 -19.36 1.19 4.54
CA GLY A 76 -18.45 0.93 5.66
C GLY A 76 -16.99 1.27 5.36
N THR A 77 -16.72 2.12 4.38
CA THR A 77 -15.38 2.62 4.09
C THR A 77 -15.21 4.08 4.49
N TRP A 78 -14.00 4.44 4.92
CA TRP A 78 -13.60 5.81 5.25
C TRP A 78 -12.33 6.15 4.53
N THR A 79 -12.29 7.33 3.92
CA THR A 79 -11.12 7.79 3.18
C THR A 79 -10.72 9.19 3.60
N TYR A 80 -9.46 9.35 3.92
CA TYR A 80 -8.78 10.63 3.98
C TYR A 80 -7.75 10.68 2.87
N CYS A 81 -7.84 11.68 2.02
CA CYS A 81 -6.87 11.93 0.98
C CYS A 81 -6.54 13.43 1.00
N ILE A 82 -5.28 13.78 1.02
CA ILE A 82 -4.90 15.18 0.90
C ILE A 82 -5.08 15.63 -0.55
N ASP A 83 -5.59 16.84 -0.72
CA ASP A 83 -5.50 17.54 -1.99
C ASP A 83 -4.02 17.83 -2.24
N THR A 84 -3.44 17.12 -3.21
CA THR A 84 -2.08 17.41 -3.64
C THR A 84 -2.13 18.60 -4.59
N PRO A 85 -1.67 19.79 -4.19
CA PRO A 85 -1.43 20.81 -5.18
C PRO A 85 -0.42 20.25 -6.18
N ASN A 86 -0.71 20.36 -7.44
CA ASN A 86 0.19 19.97 -8.51
C ASN A 86 0.95 21.21 -9.03
N PRO A 87 1.95 21.73 -8.29
CA PRO A 87 2.67 22.94 -8.67
C PRO A 87 3.74 22.69 -9.72
N ALA A 88 4.07 21.40 -9.96
CA ALA A 88 5.08 21.07 -10.95
C ALA A 88 4.49 21.18 -12.37
N PRO A 89 5.24 21.75 -13.33
CA PRO A 89 4.77 21.85 -14.70
C PRO A 89 4.53 20.45 -15.30
N SER A 90 3.40 20.29 -15.98
CA SER A 90 3.11 19.08 -16.75
C SER A 90 3.66 19.22 -18.17
N VAL A 91 4.20 18.12 -18.71
CA VAL A 91 4.68 18.09 -20.09
C VAL A 91 3.60 17.53 -20.99
N LYS A 92 3.30 18.27 -22.05
CA LYS A 92 2.35 17.87 -23.09
C LYS A 92 2.85 16.57 -23.76
N GLY A 93 2.03 15.54 -23.76
CA GLY A 93 2.40 14.22 -24.30
C GLY A 93 2.75 13.16 -23.25
N PHE A 94 2.97 13.55 -22.00
CA PHE A 94 3.18 12.63 -20.88
C PHE A 94 1.95 12.56 -19.94
N GLY A 95 0.81 13.09 -20.34
CA GLY A 95 -0.46 13.00 -19.62
C GLY A 95 -0.43 13.65 -18.24
N ASN A 96 -0.41 14.96 -18.14
CA ASN A 96 -0.48 15.73 -16.87
C ASN A 96 0.42 15.20 -15.74
N VAL A 97 1.59 14.67 -16.08
CA VAL A 97 2.55 14.15 -15.10
C VAL A 97 3.42 15.30 -14.64
N PRO A 98 3.51 15.54 -13.33
CA PRO A 98 4.50 16.46 -12.78
C PRO A 98 5.91 15.99 -13.16
N ILE A 99 6.73 16.92 -13.62
CA ILE A 99 8.12 16.62 -14.00
C ILE A 99 9.04 17.33 -13.04
N ALA A 100 9.97 16.56 -12.45
CA ALA A 100 11.04 17.11 -11.64
C ALA A 100 12.05 17.87 -12.50
N SER A 101 12.64 18.95 -11.97
CA SER A 101 13.75 19.63 -12.61
C SER A 101 14.98 18.74 -12.68
N TYR A 102 15.95 19.14 -13.51
CA TYR A 102 17.21 18.39 -13.61
C TYR A 102 17.95 18.34 -12.27
N GLU A 103 18.03 19.47 -11.60
CA GLU A 103 18.69 19.59 -10.29
C GLU A 103 18.03 18.73 -9.23
N GLU A 104 16.69 18.64 -9.23
CA GLU A 104 15.94 17.78 -8.32
C GLU A 104 16.17 16.31 -8.60
N ILE A 105 16.33 15.95 -9.87
CA ILE A 105 16.63 14.56 -10.27
C ILE A 105 18.05 14.19 -9.85
N GLU A 106 19.02 15.09 -10.05
CA GLU A 106 20.40 14.86 -9.63
C GLU A 106 20.54 14.79 -8.11
N ALA A 107 19.81 15.64 -7.39
CA ALA A 107 19.77 15.61 -5.93
C ALA A 107 19.16 14.32 -5.34
N MET A 108 18.46 13.53 -6.15
CA MET A 108 17.96 12.20 -5.78
C MET A 108 19.02 11.08 -5.90
N GLY A 109 20.24 11.41 -6.35
CA GLY A 109 21.28 10.41 -6.60
C GLY A 109 20.88 9.43 -7.71
N ASP A 110 20.73 8.15 -7.38
CA ASP A 110 20.42 7.08 -8.34
C ASP A 110 19.00 7.12 -8.95
N ARG A 111 18.24 8.21 -8.78
CA ARG A 111 16.84 8.33 -9.22
C ARG A 111 15.93 7.32 -8.53
N LYS A 112 16.28 6.93 -7.33
CA LYS A 112 15.58 5.95 -6.52
C LYS A 112 14.97 6.62 -5.29
N LEU A 113 13.84 6.09 -4.86
CA LEU A 113 13.23 6.38 -3.58
C LEU A 113 13.27 5.13 -2.72
N LYS A 114 13.47 5.30 -1.43
CA LYS A 114 13.32 4.22 -0.48
C LYS A 114 11.86 4.09 -0.07
N VAL A 115 11.31 2.90 -0.18
CA VAL A 115 9.93 2.56 0.21
C VAL A 115 10.00 1.61 1.39
N CYS A 116 9.30 1.92 2.47
CA CYS A 116 9.06 1.01 3.58
C CYS A 116 7.60 0.59 3.56
N THR A 117 7.34 -0.71 3.62
CA THR A 117 6.02 -1.25 3.89
C THR A 117 6.02 -1.96 5.23
N VAL A 118 4.95 -1.75 6.00
CA VAL A 118 4.73 -2.39 7.31
C VAL A 118 3.36 -3.02 7.31
N THR A 119 3.25 -4.25 7.78
CA THR A 119 1.95 -4.91 8.02
C THR A 119 1.86 -5.41 9.44
N TRP A 120 0.68 -5.27 10.04
CA TRP A 120 0.42 -5.77 11.38
C TRP A 120 -1.06 -6.06 11.61
N ASN A 121 -1.36 -7.30 11.95
CA ASN A 121 -2.65 -7.67 12.52
C ASN A 121 -2.64 -7.27 14.01
N ILE A 122 -3.53 -6.36 14.41
CA ILE A 122 -3.56 -5.78 15.75
C ILE A 122 -4.48 -6.50 16.72
N ASN A 123 -5.08 -7.63 16.32
CA ASN A 123 -5.93 -8.48 17.16
C ASN A 123 -7.03 -7.70 17.88
N GLU A 124 -7.81 -6.93 17.14
CA GLU A 124 -8.94 -6.12 17.62
C GLU A 124 -8.60 -5.12 18.75
N LYS A 125 -7.31 -4.79 18.91
CA LYS A 125 -6.87 -3.79 19.90
C LYS A 125 -7.24 -2.37 19.45
N GLY A 126 -7.50 -1.50 20.41
CA GLY A 126 -7.76 -0.08 20.15
C GLY A 126 -6.51 0.66 19.63
N ALA A 127 -6.68 1.84 19.05
CA ALA A 127 -5.61 2.60 18.41
C ALA A 127 -4.38 2.86 19.28
N LYS A 128 -4.51 2.85 20.60
CA LYS A 128 -3.38 3.00 21.54
C LYS A 128 -2.27 1.96 21.32
N VAL A 129 -2.61 0.77 20.78
CA VAL A 129 -1.62 -0.26 20.44
C VAL A 129 -0.61 0.23 19.41
N LEU A 130 -0.97 1.21 18.60
CA LEU A 130 -0.06 1.80 17.60
C LEU A 130 1.12 2.56 18.22
N ASN A 131 1.08 2.90 19.52
CA ASN A 131 2.26 3.43 20.23
C ASN A 131 3.39 2.38 20.27
N HIS A 132 3.05 1.08 20.37
CA HIS A 132 4.02 0.01 20.28
C HIS A 132 4.65 -0.04 18.88
N LEU A 133 3.84 -0.02 17.83
CA LEU A 133 4.36 0.04 16.45
C LEU A 133 5.22 1.28 16.25
N ALA A 134 4.76 2.42 16.76
CA ALA A 134 5.48 3.68 16.72
C ALA A 134 6.86 3.61 17.38
N GLN A 135 6.95 2.95 18.55
CA GLN A 135 8.23 2.73 19.22
C GLN A 135 9.14 1.84 18.40
N LYS A 136 8.63 0.71 17.88
CA LYS A 136 9.39 -0.20 17.03
C LYS A 136 9.93 0.46 15.75
N ILE A 137 9.16 1.39 15.18
CA ILE A 137 9.61 2.22 14.05
C ILE A 137 10.77 3.13 14.45
N ARG A 138 10.68 3.79 15.61
CA ARG A 138 11.79 4.62 16.12
C ARG A 138 13.05 3.83 16.39
N ASP A 139 12.90 2.67 17.05
CA ASP A 139 14.03 1.82 17.43
C ASP A 139 14.83 1.29 16.22
N ARG A 140 14.18 1.28 15.03
CA ARG A 140 14.75 0.80 13.78
C ARG A 140 14.89 1.88 12.71
N ASN A 141 14.94 3.15 13.12
CA ASN A 141 14.94 4.26 12.18
C ASN A 141 16.01 4.13 11.08
N ASP A 142 17.22 3.68 11.41
CA ASP A 142 18.31 3.53 10.45
C ASP A 142 18.01 2.48 9.36
N GLU A 143 17.24 1.45 9.69
CA GLU A 143 16.85 0.40 8.74
C GLU A 143 15.66 0.83 7.87
N ILE A 144 14.68 1.51 8.46
CA ILE A 144 13.36 1.73 7.84
C ILE A 144 13.08 3.17 7.41
N ASP A 145 13.93 4.16 7.76
CA ASP A 145 13.74 5.52 7.24
C ASP A 145 13.66 5.50 5.71
N SER A 146 12.58 6.04 5.19
CA SER A 146 12.21 5.88 3.77
C SER A 146 11.49 7.12 3.26
N ASP A 147 11.43 7.29 1.95
CA ASP A 147 10.71 8.41 1.33
C ASP A 147 9.19 8.16 1.28
N ILE A 148 8.81 6.88 1.28
CA ILE A 148 7.41 6.44 1.29
C ILE A 148 7.24 5.40 2.39
N PHE A 149 6.24 5.59 3.24
CA PHE A 149 5.76 4.57 4.16
C PHE A 149 4.37 4.09 3.75
N PHE A 150 4.22 2.78 3.65
CA PHE A 150 2.94 2.11 3.46
C PHE A 150 2.68 1.21 4.66
N ILE A 151 1.68 1.55 5.47
CA ILE A 151 1.30 0.79 6.67
C ILE A 151 -0.04 0.13 6.40
N SER A 152 -0.11 -1.19 6.59
CA SER A 152 -1.31 -2.02 6.44
C SER A 152 -1.66 -2.65 7.79
N LEU A 153 -2.85 -2.35 8.29
CA LEU A 153 -3.34 -2.84 9.57
C LEU A 153 -4.53 -3.77 9.35
N GLN A 154 -4.56 -4.89 10.09
CA GLN A 154 -5.64 -5.86 10.07
C GLN A 154 -6.24 -6.00 11.47
N GLU A 155 -7.47 -6.47 11.53
CA GLU A 155 -8.27 -6.65 12.77
C GLU A 155 -8.40 -5.35 13.59
N ILE A 156 -8.69 -4.26 12.90
CA ILE A 156 -9.10 -3.02 13.56
C ILE A 156 -10.51 -3.21 14.13
N PRO A 157 -10.77 -2.81 15.40
CA PRO A 157 -12.12 -2.90 15.97
C PRO A 157 -13.13 -2.15 15.10
N THR A 158 -14.13 -2.85 14.60
CA THR A 158 -15.18 -2.24 13.75
C THR A 158 -16.04 -1.24 14.50
N THR A 159 -16.08 -1.35 15.83
CA THR A 159 -16.80 -0.46 16.74
C THR A 159 -16.03 0.80 17.12
N ALA A 160 -14.79 1.02 16.64
CA ALA A 160 -13.97 2.18 16.94
C ALA A 160 -14.04 3.20 15.78
N PRO A 161 -15.00 4.13 15.78
CA PRO A 161 -15.18 5.08 14.68
C PRO A 161 -14.02 6.07 14.54
N THR A 162 -13.37 6.45 15.64
CA THR A 162 -12.25 7.41 15.66
C THR A 162 -10.88 6.77 15.43
N PHE A 163 -10.81 5.47 15.19
CA PHE A 163 -9.54 4.74 15.10
C PHE A 163 -8.55 5.38 14.12
N HIS A 164 -9.02 5.85 12.97
CA HIS A 164 -8.16 6.44 11.96
C HIS A 164 -7.60 7.81 12.35
N GLU A 165 -8.37 8.63 13.11
CA GLU A 165 -7.87 9.89 13.66
C GLU A 165 -6.83 9.65 14.75
N ASP A 166 -7.08 8.67 15.62
CA ASP A 166 -6.15 8.27 16.67
C ASP A 166 -4.87 7.68 16.07
N ALA A 167 -4.98 6.84 15.03
CA ALA A 167 -3.85 6.30 14.30
C ALA A 167 -2.99 7.43 13.70
N ARG A 168 -3.62 8.41 13.07
CA ARG A 168 -2.93 9.59 12.55
C ARG A 168 -2.20 10.33 13.66
N ARG A 169 -2.88 10.62 14.77
CA ARG A 169 -2.31 11.35 15.92
C ARG A 169 -1.08 10.65 16.50
N ILE A 170 -1.04 9.30 16.46
CA ILE A 170 0.08 8.52 16.98
C ILE A 170 1.22 8.42 15.97
N LEU A 171 0.92 8.22 14.68
CA LEU A 171 1.93 7.90 13.66
C LEU A 171 2.53 9.14 12.99
N GLU A 172 1.74 10.19 12.78
CA GLU A 172 2.20 11.39 12.07
C GLU A 172 3.39 12.10 12.77
N PRO A 173 3.43 12.22 14.12
CA PRO A 173 4.58 12.83 14.80
C PRO A 173 5.89 12.06 14.67
N LEU A 174 5.87 10.77 14.28
CA LEU A 174 7.07 9.96 14.11
C LEU A 174 7.78 10.26 12.80
N LEU A 175 7.04 10.70 11.82
CA LEU A 175 7.48 10.86 10.45
C LEU A 175 7.61 12.36 10.11
N HIS A 176 8.43 13.08 10.91
CA HIS A 176 8.56 14.56 10.84
C HIS A 176 8.83 15.10 9.44
N GLY A 177 9.51 14.35 8.60
CA GLY A 177 9.81 14.75 7.21
C GLY A 177 8.73 14.35 6.20
N HIS A 178 7.62 13.75 6.68
CA HIS A 178 6.58 13.18 5.82
C HIS A 178 5.24 13.87 6.04
N ARG A 179 4.37 13.67 5.07
CA ARG A 179 2.98 14.08 5.15
C ARG A 179 2.08 12.86 4.96
N LEU A 180 1.02 12.81 5.74
CA LEU A 180 -0.04 11.84 5.49
C LEU A 180 -0.63 12.10 4.10
N TYR A 181 -0.48 11.13 3.21
CA TYR A 181 -0.89 11.23 1.82
C TYR A 181 -2.26 10.58 1.60
N LEU A 182 -2.45 9.40 2.19
CA LEU A 182 -3.71 8.67 2.18
C LEU A 182 -3.89 7.93 3.50
N SER A 183 -5.11 7.93 4.00
CA SER A 183 -5.61 6.96 4.97
C SER A 183 -6.94 6.43 4.47
N HIS A 184 -7.02 5.11 4.27
CA HIS A 184 -8.24 4.44 3.83
C HIS A 184 -8.54 3.26 4.73
N ARG A 185 -9.75 3.24 5.29
CA ARG A 185 -10.24 2.16 6.14
C ARG A 185 -11.44 1.49 5.47
N ALA A 186 -11.44 0.18 5.49
CA ALA A 186 -12.58 -0.64 5.09
C ALA A 186 -12.83 -1.71 6.16
N TRP A 187 -13.91 -1.54 6.92
CA TRP A 187 -14.28 -2.43 8.02
C TRP A 187 -13.17 -2.56 9.07
N SER A 188 -12.56 -3.75 9.17
CA SER A 188 -11.47 -4.06 10.12
C SER A 188 -10.07 -3.96 9.50
N GLN A 189 -9.95 -3.35 8.32
CA GLN A 189 -8.68 -3.16 7.65
C GLN A 189 -8.43 -1.67 7.38
N MET A 190 -7.17 -1.28 7.41
CA MET A 190 -6.77 0.10 7.15
C MET A 190 -5.42 0.11 6.45
N VAL A 191 -5.28 1.00 5.48
CA VAL A 191 -3.98 1.33 4.88
C VAL A 191 -3.69 2.81 5.05
N ILE A 192 -2.43 3.12 5.31
CA ILE A 192 -1.95 4.48 5.51
C ILE A 192 -0.72 4.67 4.63
N VAL A 193 -0.66 5.76 3.90
CA VAL A 193 0.49 6.14 3.07
C VAL A 193 1.02 7.49 3.54
N PHE A 194 2.29 7.53 3.87
CA PHE A 194 3.02 8.77 4.11
C PHE A 194 4.06 8.95 3.00
N ILE A 195 4.23 10.18 2.54
CA ILE A 195 5.24 10.54 1.55
C ILE A 195 6.06 11.70 2.08
N ARG A 196 7.38 11.64 1.91
CA ARG A 196 8.30 12.70 2.31
C ARG A 196 7.94 14.01 1.60
N HIS A 197 7.90 15.12 2.33
CA HIS A 197 7.40 16.41 1.84
C HIS A 197 7.93 16.80 0.46
N LYS A 198 9.23 16.63 0.22
CA LYS A 198 9.89 17.00 -1.03
C LYS A 198 9.33 16.28 -2.27
N HIS A 199 8.69 15.10 -2.09
CA HIS A 199 8.17 14.28 -3.20
C HIS A 199 6.68 14.48 -3.46
N ILE A 200 5.93 15.05 -2.53
CA ILE A 200 4.46 15.18 -2.62
C ILE A 200 3.99 15.87 -3.90
N ARG A 201 4.70 16.92 -4.31
CA ARG A 201 4.34 17.68 -5.52
C ARG A 201 4.45 16.87 -6.82
N TYR A 202 5.13 15.73 -6.79
CA TYR A 202 5.25 14.80 -7.93
C TYR A 202 4.29 13.61 -7.81
N ALA A 203 3.45 13.60 -6.80
CA ALA A 203 2.46 12.58 -6.58
C ALA A 203 1.11 13.00 -7.15
N ILE A 204 0.41 12.09 -7.83
CA ILE A 204 -0.96 12.29 -8.28
C ILE A 204 -1.89 11.67 -7.25
N GLN A 205 -3.04 12.28 -7.03
CA GLN A 205 -4.04 11.83 -6.07
C GLN A 205 -4.24 10.31 -6.14
N PRO A 206 -4.13 9.60 -5.01
CA PRO A 206 -4.25 8.15 -4.97
C PRO A 206 -5.69 7.71 -5.17
N GLN A 207 -5.87 6.52 -5.73
CA GLN A 207 -7.17 5.88 -5.89
C GLN A 207 -7.22 4.64 -4.98
N PRO A 208 -7.88 4.67 -3.81
CA PRO A 208 -8.12 3.50 -2.99
C PRO A 208 -9.35 2.73 -3.49
N LEU A 209 -9.29 1.40 -3.34
CA LEU A 209 -10.41 0.48 -3.61
C LEU A 209 -10.38 -0.67 -2.61
N PHE A 210 -11.55 -1.11 -2.15
CA PHE A 210 -11.68 -2.29 -1.30
C PHE A 210 -12.37 -3.43 -2.03
N ILE A 211 -11.77 -4.61 -2.00
CA ILE A 211 -12.33 -5.86 -2.54
C ILE A 211 -12.56 -6.82 -1.37
N PRO A 212 -13.81 -7.08 -0.98
CA PRO A 212 -14.11 -8.02 0.09
C PRO A 212 -13.87 -9.46 -0.34
N SER A 213 -13.39 -10.29 0.58
CA SER A 213 -13.37 -11.76 0.44
C SER A 213 -14.79 -12.33 0.39
N GLY A 214 -14.93 -13.48 -0.29
CA GLY A 214 -16.20 -14.20 -0.38
C GLY A 214 -17.25 -13.52 -1.27
N THR A 215 -18.33 -14.26 -1.53
CA THR A 215 -19.45 -13.84 -2.38
C THR A 215 -20.70 -13.51 -1.59
N VAL A 216 -20.72 -13.82 -0.29
CA VAL A 216 -21.91 -13.74 0.54
C VAL A 216 -22.04 -12.37 1.18
N ALA A 217 -23.24 -11.82 1.12
CA ALA A 217 -23.64 -10.62 1.83
C ALA A 217 -23.67 -10.85 3.35
N LYS A 218 -22.50 -10.90 3.97
CA LYS A 218 -22.41 -10.79 5.43
C LYS A 218 -22.49 -9.32 5.82
N PRO A 219 -23.18 -8.98 6.90
CA PRO A 219 -23.30 -7.56 7.32
C PRO A 219 -21.96 -6.94 7.67
N VAL A 220 -20.97 -7.73 8.07
CA VAL A 220 -19.61 -7.26 8.40
C VAL A 220 -18.59 -7.98 7.52
N ARG A 221 -17.77 -7.22 6.80
CA ARG A 221 -16.77 -7.73 5.86
C ARG A 221 -15.38 -7.52 6.41
N THR A 222 -14.91 -8.45 7.24
CA THR A 222 -13.62 -8.33 7.93
C THR A 222 -12.42 -8.78 7.08
N LYS A 223 -12.65 -9.59 6.05
CA LYS A 223 -11.61 -10.12 5.17
C LYS A 223 -11.70 -9.50 3.78
N GLY A 224 -10.56 -9.37 3.10
CA GLY A 224 -10.43 -8.78 1.78
C GLY A 224 -9.10 -8.08 1.57
N ALA A 225 -9.07 -7.14 0.63
CA ALA A 225 -7.90 -6.32 0.37
C ALA A 225 -8.27 -4.87 0.05
N ILE A 226 -7.49 -3.94 0.55
CA ILE A 226 -7.49 -2.54 0.14
C ILE A 226 -6.32 -2.36 -0.82
N GLY A 227 -6.61 -2.00 -2.06
CA GLY A 227 -5.61 -1.60 -3.03
C GLY A 227 -5.57 -0.09 -3.19
N VAL A 228 -4.39 0.47 -3.30
CA VAL A 228 -4.15 1.89 -3.56
C VAL A 228 -3.31 2.02 -4.83
N CYS A 229 -3.87 2.63 -5.86
CA CYS A 229 -3.10 3.03 -7.04
C CYS A 229 -2.69 4.49 -6.88
N LEU A 230 -1.41 4.75 -6.97
CA LEU A 230 -0.87 6.09 -6.97
C LEU A 230 0.17 6.23 -8.09
N ARG A 231 0.37 7.45 -8.55
CA ARG A 231 1.48 7.76 -9.43
C ARG A 231 2.41 8.71 -8.73
N LEU A 232 3.69 8.36 -8.71
CA LEU A 232 4.75 9.18 -8.16
C LEU A 232 5.87 9.28 -9.18
N TYR A 233 6.23 10.51 -9.57
CA TYR A 233 7.08 10.77 -10.71
C TYR A 233 6.57 10.05 -11.98
N GLN A 234 7.37 9.18 -12.57
CA GLN A 234 7.01 8.45 -13.79
C GLN A 234 6.42 7.05 -13.52
N ARG A 235 6.25 6.65 -12.23
CA ARG A 235 5.81 5.30 -11.87
C ARG A 235 4.37 5.25 -11.43
N PHE A 236 3.63 4.30 -11.96
CA PHE A 236 2.41 3.80 -11.34
C PHE A 236 2.76 2.70 -10.33
N ILE A 237 2.36 2.92 -9.10
CA ILE A 237 2.60 2.04 -7.97
C ILE A 237 1.25 1.57 -7.46
N VAL A 238 1.08 0.26 -7.32
CA VAL A 238 -0.08 -0.32 -6.64
C VAL A 238 0.39 -0.90 -5.31
N LEU A 239 -0.18 -0.40 -4.23
CA LEU A 239 0.05 -0.87 -2.87
C LEU A 239 -1.20 -1.63 -2.42
N ILE A 240 -1.04 -2.87 -1.95
CA ILE A 240 -2.15 -3.72 -1.53
C ILE A 240 -1.92 -4.15 -0.09
N GLY A 241 -2.87 -3.78 0.79
CA GLY A 241 -2.96 -4.31 2.14
C GLY A 241 -4.10 -5.30 2.22
N CYS A 242 -3.87 -6.51 2.73
CA CYS A 242 -4.90 -7.53 2.75
C CYS A 242 -5.03 -8.24 4.10
N HIS A 243 -6.18 -8.87 4.29
CA HIS A 243 -6.45 -9.87 5.30
C HIS A 243 -7.23 -11.00 4.65
N LEU A 244 -6.57 -12.10 4.29
CA LEU A 244 -7.18 -13.22 3.59
C LEU A 244 -7.90 -14.16 4.56
N SER A 245 -8.72 -15.06 4.03
CA SER A 245 -9.50 -16.02 4.78
C SER A 245 -8.62 -16.98 5.59
N HIS A 246 -8.99 -17.22 6.85
CA HIS A 246 -8.21 -18.07 7.75
C HIS A 246 -8.61 -19.56 7.66
N ALA A 247 -9.82 -19.87 7.17
CA ALA A 247 -10.41 -21.19 7.34
C ALA A 247 -9.69 -22.30 6.54
N THR A 248 -9.46 -22.10 5.25
CA THR A 248 -8.82 -23.12 4.39
C THR A 248 -7.86 -22.50 3.39
N PRO A 249 -6.83 -23.25 2.93
CA PRO A 249 -5.93 -22.80 1.87
C PRO A 249 -6.68 -22.45 0.56
N GLN A 250 -7.71 -23.23 0.23
CA GLN A 250 -8.52 -23.02 -0.98
C GLN A 250 -9.24 -21.67 -0.95
N LEU A 251 -9.77 -21.25 0.21
CA LEU A 251 -10.40 -19.95 0.35
C LEU A 251 -9.40 -18.82 0.19
N ARG A 252 -8.17 -18.97 0.68
CA ARG A 252 -7.09 -17.99 0.45
C ARG A 252 -6.75 -17.82 -1.02
N VAL A 253 -6.68 -18.93 -1.75
CA VAL A 253 -6.47 -18.93 -3.21
C VAL A 253 -7.64 -18.26 -3.94
N GLN A 254 -8.87 -18.53 -3.52
CA GLN A 254 -10.07 -17.88 -4.08
C GLN A 254 -10.07 -16.37 -3.81
N ASP A 255 -9.71 -15.96 -2.59
CA ASP A 255 -9.58 -14.54 -2.23
C ASP A 255 -8.53 -13.86 -3.11
N TYR A 256 -7.33 -14.44 -3.24
CA TYR A 256 -6.28 -13.93 -4.14
C TYR A 256 -6.78 -13.78 -5.57
N THR A 257 -7.41 -14.82 -6.11
CA THR A 257 -7.93 -14.81 -7.49
C THR A 257 -8.97 -13.73 -7.69
N LYS A 258 -9.89 -13.58 -6.71
CA LYS A 258 -10.91 -12.54 -6.74
C LYS A 258 -10.29 -11.15 -6.70
N ILE A 259 -9.36 -10.90 -5.76
CA ILE A 259 -8.69 -9.61 -5.60
C ILE A 259 -7.96 -9.24 -6.90
N VAL A 260 -7.17 -10.14 -7.47
CA VAL A 260 -6.44 -9.88 -8.74
C VAL A 260 -7.39 -9.56 -9.89
N ARG A 261 -8.54 -10.24 -9.97
CA ARG A 261 -9.53 -10.02 -11.02
C ARG A 261 -10.29 -8.70 -10.88
N GLU A 262 -10.64 -8.33 -9.66
CA GLU A 262 -11.57 -7.23 -9.38
C GLU A 262 -10.87 -5.92 -9.02
N LEU A 263 -9.64 -5.96 -8.54
CA LEU A 263 -8.88 -4.76 -8.21
C LEU A 263 -8.39 -4.07 -9.49
N CYS A 264 -9.23 -3.17 -9.99
CA CYS A 264 -8.99 -2.44 -11.25
C CYS A 264 -9.09 -0.94 -11.01
N PHE A 265 -8.11 -0.18 -11.47
CA PHE A 265 -7.99 1.25 -11.24
C PHE A 265 -8.27 2.06 -12.50
N THR A 266 -9.14 3.05 -12.39
CA THR A 266 -9.48 3.94 -13.52
C THR A 266 -8.29 4.77 -13.99
N GLN A 267 -7.35 5.10 -13.08
CA GLN A 267 -6.11 5.80 -13.44
C GLN A 267 -5.26 4.99 -14.41
N LEU A 268 -5.09 3.69 -14.14
CA LEU A 268 -4.35 2.79 -15.03
C LEU A 268 -5.08 2.58 -16.36
N ALA A 269 -6.41 2.39 -16.32
CA ALA A 269 -7.22 2.23 -17.51
C ALA A 269 -7.10 3.46 -18.44
N LYS A 270 -7.25 4.65 -17.90
CA LYS A 270 -7.13 5.92 -18.65
C LYS A 270 -5.74 6.12 -19.24
N PHE A 271 -4.70 5.80 -18.48
CA PHE A 271 -3.32 5.98 -18.92
C PHE A 271 -2.94 5.05 -20.07
N HIS A 272 -3.40 3.79 -20.01
CA HIS A 272 -3.11 2.80 -21.04
C HIS A 272 -4.15 2.74 -22.18
N GLY A 273 -5.24 3.53 -22.08
CA GLY A 273 -6.33 3.50 -23.07
C GLY A 273 -7.09 2.17 -23.07
N THR A 274 -7.17 1.48 -21.91
CA THR A 274 -7.83 0.18 -21.77
C THR A 274 -9.16 0.32 -21.04
N GLN A 275 -10.05 -0.69 -21.21
CA GLN A 275 -11.33 -0.69 -20.48
C GLN A 275 -11.15 -0.93 -18.98
N LYS A 276 -10.14 -1.74 -18.59
CA LYS A 276 -9.85 -2.08 -17.19
C LYS A 276 -8.37 -1.89 -16.88
N GLY A 277 -8.08 -1.19 -15.80
CA GLY A 277 -6.73 -0.99 -15.31
C GLY A 277 -6.36 -2.01 -14.25
N HIS A 278 -6.10 -3.26 -14.64
CA HIS A 278 -5.67 -4.32 -13.73
C HIS A 278 -4.35 -3.96 -13.02
N ILE A 279 -4.10 -4.54 -11.87
CA ILE A 279 -2.90 -4.28 -11.05
C ILE A 279 -1.60 -4.48 -11.83
N PHE A 280 -1.53 -5.46 -12.72
CA PHE A 280 -0.36 -5.72 -13.57
C PHE A 280 -0.20 -4.75 -14.77
N ALA A 281 -1.12 -3.79 -14.94
CA ALA A 281 -0.91 -2.66 -15.82
C ALA A 281 -0.05 -1.56 -15.16
N SER A 282 0.13 -1.60 -13.84
CA SER A 282 1.06 -0.71 -13.12
C SER A 282 2.53 -1.05 -13.43
N ASP A 283 3.44 -0.22 -12.93
CA ASP A 283 4.88 -0.47 -13.05
C ASP A 283 5.38 -1.39 -11.94
N VAL A 284 4.81 -1.22 -10.73
CA VAL A 284 5.18 -1.96 -9.53
C VAL A 284 3.94 -2.26 -8.71
N VAL A 285 3.88 -3.46 -8.12
CA VAL A 285 2.90 -3.86 -7.11
C VAL A 285 3.65 -4.31 -5.85
N ILE A 286 3.29 -3.74 -4.69
CA ILE A 286 3.70 -4.25 -3.38
C ILE A 286 2.44 -4.75 -2.68
N TRP A 287 2.44 -6.04 -2.34
CA TRP A 287 1.33 -6.72 -1.70
C TRP A 287 1.76 -7.16 -0.30
N THR A 288 1.09 -6.65 0.72
CA THR A 288 1.40 -6.96 2.12
C THR A 288 0.13 -7.26 2.91
N GLY A 289 0.25 -7.94 4.03
CA GLY A 289 -0.88 -8.20 4.90
C GLY A 289 -0.77 -9.52 5.64
N ASP A 290 -1.83 -9.82 6.38
CA ASP A 290 -2.07 -11.14 6.93
C ASP A 290 -2.67 -12.04 5.83
N LEU A 291 -1.80 -12.80 5.18
CA LEU A 291 -2.17 -13.73 4.12
C LEU A 291 -2.73 -15.03 4.65
N ASN A 292 -2.59 -15.28 5.96
CA ASN A 292 -3.11 -16.46 6.66
C ASN A 292 -2.60 -17.83 6.16
N PHE A 293 -1.59 -17.90 5.29
CA PHE A 293 -0.97 -19.16 4.93
C PHE A 293 -0.19 -19.75 6.09
N ARG A 294 -0.18 -21.07 6.21
CA ARG A 294 0.29 -21.78 7.38
C ARG A 294 1.46 -22.73 7.04
N VAL A 295 2.30 -22.99 8.02
CA VAL A 295 3.16 -24.15 8.04
C VAL A 295 2.33 -25.37 8.40
N THR A 296 2.42 -26.44 7.62
CA THR A 296 1.52 -27.60 7.72
C THR A 296 2.11 -28.79 8.49
N ALA A 297 3.41 -28.78 8.71
CA ALA A 297 4.11 -29.82 9.46
C ALA A 297 4.83 -29.24 10.67
N GLU A 298 4.82 -30.01 11.76
CA GLU A 298 5.70 -29.70 12.90
C GLU A 298 7.16 -29.81 12.48
N ASN A 299 7.99 -28.92 13.02
CA ASN A 299 9.41 -28.88 12.78
C ASN A 299 10.18 -28.74 14.09
N SER A 300 11.45 -29.12 14.10
CA SER A 300 12.31 -29.07 15.27
C SER A 300 13.04 -27.74 15.45
N VAL A 301 12.70 -26.73 14.67
CA VAL A 301 13.38 -25.44 14.71
C VAL A 301 13.08 -24.71 16.01
N ASN A 302 14.13 -24.32 16.71
CA ASN A 302 14.01 -23.50 17.92
C ASN A 302 13.93 -22.02 17.56
N TRP A 303 12.73 -21.52 17.38
CA TRP A 303 12.48 -20.12 17.05
C TRP A 303 12.84 -19.10 18.14
N ASN A 304 13.18 -19.58 19.35
CA ASN A 304 13.64 -18.69 20.43
C ASN A 304 15.13 -18.31 20.29
N ASP A 305 15.88 -19.01 19.44
CA ASP A 305 17.33 -18.79 19.24
C ASP A 305 17.63 -18.50 17.75
N VAL A 306 16.99 -17.46 17.25
CA VAL A 306 17.00 -17.11 15.81
C VAL A 306 18.39 -16.85 15.27
N ASP A 307 19.29 -16.33 16.12
CA ASP A 307 20.66 -15.97 15.73
C ASP A 307 21.55 -17.22 15.44
N LYS A 308 21.09 -18.38 15.87
CA LYS A 308 21.76 -19.67 15.57
C LYS A 308 21.16 -20.39 14.36
N LEU A 309 20.05 -19.90 13.81
CA LEU A 309 19.41 -20.53 12.67
C LEU A 309 20.22 -20.30 11.39
N ARG A 310 20.35 -21.36 10.62
CA ARG A 310 20.97 -21.34 9.29
C ARG A 310 19.90 -21.10 8.23
N GLU A 311 20.28 -20.68 7.04
CA GLU A 311 19.36 -20.56 5.91
C GLU A 311 18.57 -21.84 5.64
N LYS A 312 19.23 -23.00 5.76
CA LYS A 312 18.60 -24.29 5.58
C LYS A 312 17.44 -24.54 6.56
N ASP A 313 17.56 -24.08 7.80
CA ASP A 313 16.52 -24.31 8.81
C ASP A 313 15.23 -23.57 8.43
N TYR A 314 15.33 -22.40 7.77
CA TYR A 314 14.18 -21.70 7.17
C TYR A 314 13.67 -22.41 5.92
N ASP A 315 14.56 -22.86 5.04
CA ASP A 315 14.19 -23.50 3.79
C ASP A 315 13.44 -24.82 4.06
N ASP A 316 13.89 -25.62 5.02
CA ASP A 316 13.24 -26.87 5.45
C ASP A 316 11.80 -26.61 5.96
N VAL A 317 11.56 -25.50 6.67
CA VAL A 317 10.21 -25.13 7.13
C VAL A 317 9.35 -24.63 5.97
N LEU A 318 9.93 -23.85 5.05
CA LEU A 318 9.21 -23.32 3.88
C LEU A 318 8.81 -24.41 2.89
N GLU A 319 9.45 -25.58 2.86
CA GLU A 319 9.01 -26.74 2.07
C GLU A 319 7.61 -27.24 2.47
N THR A 320 7.22 -27.06 3.73
CA THR A 320 5.91 -27.45 4.26
C THR A 320 4.94 -26.28 4.37
N GLU A 321 5.31 -25.12 3.84
CA GLU A 321 4.53 -23.88 3.94
C GLU A 321 3.54 -23.76 2.77
N GLU A 322 2.30 -23.41 3.09
CA GLU A 322 1.21 -23.39 2.12
C GLU A 322 1.44 -22.38 0.98
N LEU A 323 1.97 -21.17 1.25
CA LEU A 323 2.18 -20.17 0.21
C LEU A 323 3.24 -20.61 -0.78
N ALA A 324 4.36 -21.14 -0.29
CA ALA A 324 5.41 -21.69 -1.14
C ALA A 324 4.86 -22.80 -2.06
N ASN A 325 4.05 -23.69 -1.50
CA ASN A 325 3.38 -24.78 -2.23
C ASN A 325 2.39 -24.24 -3.29
N HIS A 326 1.58 -23.22 -2.95
CA HIS A 326 0.64 -22.63 -3.92
C HIS A 326 1.35 -21.82 -5.01
N LYS A 327 2.46 -21.14 -4.68
CA LYS A 327 3.28 -20.46 -5.68
C LYS A 327 3.91 -21.45 -6.66
N SER A 328 4.45 -22.56 -6.18
CA SER A 328 5.08 -23.59 -7.03
C SER A 328 4.08 -24.28 -7.98
N LYS A 329 2.81 -24.40 -7.56
CA LYS A 329 1.72 -24.96 -8.35
C LYS A 329 0.98 -23.92 -9.21
N GLU A 330 1.47 -22.69 -9.25
CA GLU A 330 0.85 -21.56 -9.95
C GLU A 330 -0.60 -21.25 -9.54
N ALA A 331 -1.02 -21.73 -8.36
CA ALA A 331 -2.39 -21.54 -7.88
C ALA A 331 -2.63 -20.15 -7.32
N ALA A 332 -1.63 -19.57 -6.62
CA ALA A 332 -1.68 -18.21 -6.10
C ALA A 332 -0.29 -17.61 -6.01
N PHE A 333 -0.18 -16.29 -6.20
CA PHE A 333 1.04 -15.49 -6.05
C PHE A 333 2.26 -15.94 -6.89
N SER A 334 2.08 -16.81 -7.89
CA SER A 334 3.18 -17.29 -8.75
C SER A 334 3.93 -16.18 -9.49
N LYS A 335 3.24 -15.08 -9.81
CA LYS A 335 3.84 -13.89 -10.44
C LYS A 335 4.59 -12.98 -9.47
N PHE A 336 4.41 -13.17 -8.17
CA PHE A 336 5.01 -12.32 -7.16
C PHE A 336 6.32 -12.90 -6.66
N ASN A 337 7.28 -12.03 -6.46
CA ASN A 337 8.50 -12.32 -5.72
C ASN A 337 8.29 -12.03 -4.23
N GLU A 338 9.13 -12.61 -3.40
CA GLU A 338 9.22 -12.31 -1.98
C GLU A 338 10.71 -12.22 -1.62
N PRO A 339 11.13 -11.24 -0.80
CA PRO A 339 12.51 -11.24 -0.33
C PRO A 339 12.78 -12.48 0.53
N PRO A 340 14.04 -12.91 0.68
CA PRO A 340 14.35 -14.08 1.51
C PRO A 340 13.78 -13.94 2.93
N LEU A 341 12.96 -14.90 3.34
CA LEU A 341 12.33 -14.94 4.64
C LEU A 341 13.34 -15.50 5.65
N ARG A 342 13.86 -14.65 6.53
CA ARG A 342 14.94 -14.98 7.50
C ARG A 342 14.63 -14.39 8.89
N PHE A 343 13.37 -14.49 9.31
CA PHE A 343 12.88 -14.09 10.63
C PHE A 343 11.93 -15.15 11.18
N PRO A 344 11.67 -15.18 12.50
CA PRO A 344 10.80 -16.19 13.09
C PRO A 344 9.35 -16.05 12.60
N PRO A 345 8.56 -17.13 12.61
CA PRO A 345 7.13 -17.06 12.32
C PRO A 345 6.43 -15.96 13.12
N THR A 346 5.51 -15.25 12.48
CA THR A 346 4.91 -14.04 13.06
C THR A 346 3.64 -14.32 13.86
N HIS A 347 3.13 -15.55 13.80
CA HIS A 347 1.90 -15.99 14.45
C HIS A 347 1.99 -17.48 14.86
N LYS A 348 1.44 -17.95 15.97
CA LYS A 348 0.59 -17.25 16.92
C LYS A 348 1.32 -17.13 18.25
N TYR A 349 1.46 -15.91 18.74
CA TYR A 349 2.03 -15.61 20.05
C TYR A 349 0.96 -15.47 21.13
N GLU A 350 1.35 -15.64 22.39
CA GLU A 350 0.58 -15.12 23.51
C GLU A 350 0.80 -13.59 23.59
N PRO A 351 -0.27 -12.78 23.61
CA PRO A 351 -0.13 -11.32 23.65
C PRO A 351 0.77 -10.85 24.81
N ASP A 352 1.53 -9.78 24.58
CA ASP A 352 2.49 -9.17 25.51
C ASP A 352 3.68 -10.08 25.87
N THR A 353 3.93 -11.14 25.07
CA THR A 353 5.06 -12.06 25.24
C THR A 353 5.80 -12.34 23.94
N ASP A 354 6.91 -13.10 24.04
CA ASP A 354 7.61 -13.74 22.92
C ASP A 354 7.38 -15.26 22.88
N ILE A 355 6.30 -15.73 23.52
CA ILE A 355 6.00 -17.14 23.64
C ILE A 355 4.96 -17.54 22.62
N TYR A 356 5.22 -18.57 21.82
CA TYR A 356 4.22 -19.14 20.93
C TYR A 356 3.12 -19.87 21.71
N VAL A 357 1.89 -19.69 21.25
CA VAL A 357 0.74 -20.42 21.81
C VAL A 357 0.97 -21.94 21.67
N PRO A 358 0.94 -22.70 22.78
CA PRO A 358 1.13 -24.15 22.74
C PRO A 358 0.13 -24.85 21.79
N LYS A 359 0.56 -25.95 21.16
CA LYS A 359 -0.25 -26.75 20.23
C LYS A 359 -0.67 -26.02 18.94
N ARG A 360 -0.06 -24.86 18.64
CA ARG A 360 -0.19 -24.17 17.38
C ARG A 360 1.15 -24.16 16.66
N ILE A 361 1.18 -24.64 15.43
CA ILE A 361 2.39 -24.60 14.62
C ILE A 361 2.68 -23.12 14.28
N PRO A 362 3.82 -22.59 14.69
CA PRO A 362 4.22 -21.24 14.33
C PRO A 362 4.23 -21.06 12.82
N SER A 363 3.63 -19.98 12.32
CA SER A 363 3.43 -19.78 10.89
C SER A 363 3.75 -18.36 10.45
N PHE A 364 4.20 -18.21 9.21
CA PHE A 364 4.52 -16.93 8.56
C PHE A 364 3.26 -16.37 7.89
N THR A 365 2.30 -15.89 8.68
CA THR A 365 1.02 -15.40 8.17
C THR A 365 1.10 -14.00 7.56
N ASP A 366 2.02 -13.19 8.08
CA ASP A 366 2.19 -11.80 7.74
C ASP A 366 3.34 -11.64 6.75
N ARG A 367 3.05 -11.22 5.52
CA ARG A 367 3.98 -11.31 4.40
C ARG A 367 4.06 -10.03 3.58
N VAL A 368 5.19 -9.88 2.89
CA VAL A 368 5.38 -8.83 1.88
C VAL A 368 5.86 -9.46 0.58
N LEU A 369 5.02 -9.36 -0.44
CA LEU A 369 5.32 -9.82 -1.79
C LEU A 369 5.35 -8.62 -2.74
N TYR A 370 6.07 -8.77 -3.84
CA TYR A 370 6.17 -7.69 -4.82
C TYR A 370 6.22 -8.23 -6.24
N TRP A 371 5.74 -7.40 -7.15
CA TRP A 371 5.82 -7.60 -8.58
C TRP A 371 6.28 -6.32 -9.27
N MET A 372 7.02 -6.43 -10.33
CA MET A 372 7.46 -5.32 -11.15
C MET A 372 7.48 -5.70 -12.61
N LYS A 373 7.17 -4.73 -13.46
CA LYS A 373 7.18 -4.91 -14.90
C LYS A 373 8.60 -5.03 -15.46
N ASN A 374 9.57 -4.41 -14.82
CA ASN A 374 11.00 -4.49 -15.16
C ASN A 374 11.78 -4.78 -13.87
N SER A 375 12.69 -5.74 -13.91
CA SER A 375 13.45 -6.23 -12.76
C SER A 375 14.33 -5.19 -12.07
N GLU A 376 14.64 -4.08 -12.74
CA GLU A 376 15.46 -3.00 -12.19
C GLU A 376 14.65 -1.94 -11.40
N TRP A 377 13.31 -2.01 -11.44
CA TRP A 377 12.49 -0.94 -10.89
C TRP A 377 12.23 -1.04 -9.40
N LEU A 378 12.30 -2.24 -8.84
CA LEU A 378 12.12 -2.45 -7.41
C LEU A 378 13.15 -3.47 -6.90
N GLN A 379 13.97 -3.07 -5.94
CA GLN A 379 15.01 -3.90 -5.36
C GLN A 379 14.81 -4.01 -3.85
N PRO A 380 14.62 -5.22 -3.28
CA PRO A 380 14.51 -5.38 -1.84
C PRO A 380 15.83 -5.02 -1.15
N ILE A 381 15.73 -4.38 0.01
CA ILE A 381 16.86 -3.98 0.85
C ILE A 381 16.86 -4.81 2.13
N LYS A 382 15.73 -4.81 2.84
CA LYS A 382 15.54 -5.48 4.12
C LYS A 382 14.15 -6.09 4.18
N TYR A 383 14.05 -7.27 4.79
CA TYR A 383 12.79 -7.93 5.10
C TYR A 383 12.92 -8.61 6.44
N ASP A 384 12.15 -8.18 7.43
CA ASP A 384 12.25 -8.69 8.80
C ASP A 384 10.92 -8.49 9.56
N CYS A 385 10.81 -9.10 10.73
CA CYS A 385 9.73 -8.83 11.67
C CYS A 385 10.21 -7.93 12.83
N MET A 386 9.29 -7.26 13.48
CA MET A 386 9.55 -6.44 14.65
C MET A 386 9.53 -7.34 15.89
N ARG A 387 10.72 -7.86 16.25
CA ARG A 387 10.93 -8.81 17.36
C ARG A 387 10.62 -8.20 18.72
N GLY A 388 10.50 -9.03 19.74
CA GLY A 388 10.19 -8.69 21.12
C GLY A 388 8.69 -8.75 21.42
N ALA A 389 8.31 -8.72 22.69
CA ALA A 389 6.93 -8.80 23.13
C ALA A 389 6.02 -7.83 22.34
N SER A 390 4.83 -8.29 21.99
CA SER A 390 3.86 -7.55 21.19
C SER A 390 2.48 -7.63 21.86
N PRO A 391 1.73 -6.54 21.93
CA PRO A 391 0.37 -6.57 22.48
C PRO A 391 -0.63 -7.35 21.60
N SER A 392 -0.24 -7.72 20.40
CA SER A 392 -1.00 -8.60 19.49
C SER A 392 -0.43 -10.01 19.53
N ASP A 393 -1.23 -10.98 19.13
CA ASP A 393 -0.79 -12.36 18.87
C ASP A 393 -0.04 -12.52 17.54
N HIS A 394 0.15 -11.40 16.81
CA HIS A 394 1.02 -11.28 15.65
C HIS A 394 2.20 -10.32 15.93
N LYS A 395 3.33 -10.58 15.30
CA LYS A 395 4.44 -9.62 15.18
C LYS A 395 4.26 -8.80 13.90
N ALA A 396 4.55 -7.51 13.97
CA ALA A 396 4.56 -6.68 12.77
C ALA A 396 5.72 -7.09 11.85
N VAL A 397 5.49 -7.03 10.55
CA VAL A 397 6.48 -7.33 9.51
C VAL A 397 6.73 -6.08 8.68
N PHE A 398 7.97 -5.86 8.29
CA PHE A 398 8.33 -4.77 7.39
C PHE A 398 9.26 -5.23 6.27
N ALA A 399 9.17 -4.54 5.15
CA ALA A 399 10.17 -4.64 4.09
C ALA A 399 10.52 -3.25 3.55
N THR A 400 11.79 -3.07 3.20
CA THR A 400 12.26 -1.86 2.53
C THR A 400 12.77 -2.17 1.15
N PHE A 401 12.56 -1.22 0.23
CA PHE A 401 12.89 -1.36 -1.18
C PHE A 401 13.51 -0.08 -1.73
N TRP A 402 14.41 -0.23 -2.70
CA TRP A 402 14.73 0.84 -3.62
C TRP A 402 13.76 0.81 -4.81
N LEU A 403 13.07 1.91 -5.04
CA LEU A 403 12.14 2.11 -6.16
C LEU A 403 12.73 3.10 -7.15
N THR A 404 13.02 2.66 -8.36
CA THR A 404 13.46 3.54 -9.45
C THR A 404 12.26 4.31 -10.01
N VAL A 405 12.17 5.61 -9.79
CA VAL A 405 11.00 6.43 -10.13
C VAL A 405 11.12 7.18 -11.45
N ILE A 406 12.33 7.30 -12.00
CA ILE A 406 12.60 8.00 -13.26
C ILE A 406 13.43 7.11 -14.17
N ASN A 407 12.87 6.76 -15.33
CA ASN A 407 13.54 5.90 -16.31
C ASN A 407 14.47 6.63 -17.24
N LYS A 408 14.06 7.85 -17.62
CA LYS A 408 14.74 8.61 -18.66
C LYS A 408 15.09 9.98 -18.12
N PRO A 409 16.24 10.52 -18.49
CA PRO A 409 16.54 11.91 -18.21
C PRO A 409 15.42 12.78 -18.79
N VAL A 410 15.13 13.89 -18.13
CA VAL A 410 14.22 14.90 -18.69
C VAL A 410 14.83 15.37 -20.02
N PRO A 411 14.08 15.33 -21.13
CA PRO A 411 14.58 15.81 -22.41
C PRO A 411 15.13 17.23 -22.28
N GLU A 412 16.24 17.51 -22.91
CA GLU A 412 16.98 18.78 -22.78
C GLU A 412 16.10 20.03 -23.05
N ARG A 413 15.15 19.91 -23.98
CA ARG A 413 14.16 20.96 -24.29
C ARG A 413 13.24 21.36 -23.12
N TYR A 414 13.23 20.59 -22.03
CA TYR A 414 12.44 20.85 -20.84
C TYR A 414 13.29 21.16 -19.60
N ARG A 415 14.62 21.28 -19.80
CA ARG A 415 15.52 21.82 -18.77
C ARG A 415 15.22 23.31 -18.64
N THR A 416 15.09 23.79 -17.43
CA THR A 416 14.81 25.22 -17.19
C THR A 416 15.95 26.10 -17.72
N GLN A 417 15.64 27.23 -18.33
CA GLN A 417 16.63 28.17 -18.89
C GLN A 417 17.76 28.60 -17.93
N LYS A 418 17.54 28.49 -16.61
CA LYS A 418 18.56 28.81 -15.59
C LYS A 418 19.85 27.98 -15.68
N SER A 419 19.79 26.76 -16.17
CA SER A 419 20.99 25.92 -16.36
C SER A 419 21.84 26.38 -17.60
N LEU A 420 21.24 27.14 -18.51
CA LEU A 420 21.95 27.68 -19.68
C LEU A 420 22.64 29.01 -19.37
N GLU A 421 22.13 29.79 -18.41
CA GLU A 421 22.73 31.08 -18.03
C GLU A 421 23.98 30.89 -17.17
N ASN A 422 24.06 29.88 -16.33
CA ASN A 422 25.25 29.59 -15.52
C ASN A 422 26.43 28.99 -16.31
N GLY A 423 26.17 28.46 -17.52
CA GLY A 423 27.22 27.95 -18.41
C GLY A 423 27.95 29.03 -19.22
N ASN A 424 27.35 30.19 -19.38
CA ASN A 424 27.94 31.30 -20.15
C ASN A 424 28.70 32.33 -19.29
N SER A 425 28.46 32.39 -17.96
CA SER A 425 29.12 33.39 -17.10
C SER A 425 30.57 33.01 -16.74
N THR A 426 31.00 31.79 -17.00
CA THR A 426 32.37 31.33 -16.75
C THR A 426 33.32 31.46 -17.95
N LYS A 427 32.80 31.79 -19.14
CA LYS A 427 33.65 31.99 -20.32
C LYS A 427 34.05 33.45 -20.58
N ASP A 428 33.32 34.42 -20.05
CA ASP A 428 33.60 35.83 -20.23
C ASP A 428 34.56 36.42 -19.17
N SER A 429 34.79 35.69 -18.05
CA SER A 429 35.74 36.13 -17.01
C SER A 429 37.20 35.75 -17.30
N GLN A 430 37.49 34.97 -18.32
CA GLN A 430 38.87 34.60 -18.72
C GLN A 430 39.43 35.36 -19.91
N LYS A 431 38.63 36.25 -20.54
CA LYS A 431 39.10 37.06 -21.68
C LYS A 431 39.52 38.49 -21.34
N SER A 432 39.41 38.91 -20.08
CA SER A 432 39.76 40.28 -19.65
C SER A 432 41.07 40.40 -18.85
N LEU A 433 41.89 39.34 -18.78
CA LEU A 433 43.17 39.37 -18.04
C LEU A 433 44.43 39.23 -18.91
N ASP A 434 44.28 39.12 -20.25
CA ASP A 434 45.46 38.99 -21.16
C ASP A 434 45.68 40.18 -22.12
N SER A 435 45.24 41.38 -21.76
CA SER A 435 45.54 42.58 -22.52
C SER A 435 46.11 43.72 -21.62
N GLY A 436 47.37 43.60 -21.26
CA GLY A 436 48.04 44.65 -20.50
C GLY A 436 49.42 44.24 -20.03
N ASN A 437 50.35 44.08 -20.97
CA ASN A 437 51.77 44.54 -20.76
C ASN A 437 52.64 44.28 -22.01
N SER A 438 52.74 45.27 -22.86
CA SER A 438 53.89 45.39 -23.71
C SER A 438 54.05 46.88 -24.06
N SER A 439 54.89 47.59 -23.34
CA SER A 439 55.67 48.66 -23.81
C SER A 439 56.77 49.01 -22.79
N ASP A 440 57.95 49.18 -23.33
CA ASP A 440 59.13 49.87 -22.82
C ASP A 440 60.21 49.03 -22.09
N LYS A 441 61.16 48.67 -22.76
CA LYS A 441 62.56 49.02 -22.98
C LYS A 441 63.36 47.87 -23.53
#